data_6312e2a332119444b8d223e294b5fe49
#
_entry.id   6312e2a332119444b8d223e294b5fe49
#
_cell.length_a   1.000
_cell.length_b   1.000
_cell.length_c   1.000
_cell.angle_alpha   90.00
_cell.angle_beta   90.00
_cell.angle_gamma   90.00
#
_symmetry.space_group_name_H-M   'P 1'
#
loop_
_entity.id
_entity.type
_entity.pdbx_description
1 polymer ?
#
loop_
_entity_poly.entity_id
_entity_poly.type
_entity_poly.pdbx_seq_one_letter_code
_entity_poly.pdbx_strand_id
1 'polypeptide(L)'
;MAPRNPARTTLTVLRTEAVSEHFVRVVFGGEGFDAFPARPETDSYVKLELPVGAETVVRTYTVRRVDPAAREIWIDFVVHGDEGVAGPWARSVQPGTRLTVRGPGAGYRPDPAADFHLFAGDETALPAIAVALEDLPDDASGAAFLEVAGPSDELDLKAPAGVTVTWVHRGVAAGDAGADRIDGNAPLVAAVKAMPWPGGDVQVFVHGEAEAVMKHLRP
;
A
#
# COMPACT_ATOMS: atom_id res chain seq x y z
N MET A 1 -30.97 0.32 4.32
CA MET A 1 -30.26 -0.94 4.02
C MET A 1 -29.23 -1.16 5.12
N ALA A 2 -29.32 -2.23 5.89
CA ALA A 2 -28.35 -2.49 6.95
C ALA A 2 -26.95 -2.65 6.34
N PRO A 3 -25.87 -2.13 6.98
CA PRO A 3 -24.52 -2.32 6.47
C PRO A 3 -24.23 -3.83 6.42
N ARG A 4 -23.96 -4.34 5.21
CA ARG A 4 -23.52 -5.72 5.05
C ARG A 4 -22.20 -5.85 5.80
N ASN A 5 -22.19 -6.70 6.81
CA ASN A 5 -20.94 -7.05 7.48
C ASN A 5 -19.95 -7.57 6.40
N PRO A 6 -18.73 -7.04 6.30
CA PRO A 6 -17.80 -7.49 5.26
C PRO A 6 -17.54 -9.00 5.42
N ALA A 7 -17.37 -9.69 4.29
CA ALA A 7 -17.06 -11.11 4.30
C ALA A 7 -15.82 -11.36 5.17
N ARG A 8 -15.87 -12.46 5.95
CA ARG A 8 -14.75 -12.92 6.79
C ARG A 8 -14.18 -14.18 6.18
N THR A 9 -12.90 -14.17 5.92
CA THR A 9 -12.18 -15.31 5.36
C THR A 9 -11.00 -15.64 6.27
N THR A 10 -10.77 -16.92 6.54
CA THR A 10 -9.58 -17.35 7.27
C THR A 10 -8.54 -17.82 6.27
N LEU A 11 -7.42 -17.15 6.23
CA LEU A 11 -6.28 -17.47 5.38
C LEU A 11 -5.15 -18.09 6.21
N THR A 12 -4.28 -18.84 5.54
CA THR A 12 -3.08 -19.45 6.14
C THR A 12 -1.85 -18.74 5.62
N VAL A 13 -0.94 -18.36 6.50
CA VAL A 13 0.39 -17.86 6.12
C VAL A 13 1.17 -19.00 5.47
N LEU A 14 1.62 -18.79 4.24
CA LEU A 14 2.43 -19.75 3.50
C LEU A 14 3.92 -19.50 3.71
N ARG A 15 4.35 -18.22 3.69
CA ARG A 15 5.72 -17.77 3.89
C ARG A 15 5.78 -16.27 4.15
N THR A 16 6.95 -15.80 4.57
CA THR A 16 7.31 -14.38 4.64
C THR A 16 8.53 -14.12 3.77
N GLU A 17 8.63 -12.92 3.20
CA GLU A 17 9.72 -12.48 2.34
C GLU A 17 10.18 -11.08 2.75
N ALA A 18 11.48 -10.86 2.92
CA ALA A 18 12.02 -9.51 3.04
C ALA A 18 11.97 -8.84 1.64
N VAL A 19 11.24 -7.75 1.52
CA VAL A 19 11.11 -7.00 0.26
C VAL A 19 12.10 -5.86 0.20
N SER A 20 12.29 -5.18 1.33
CA SER A 20 13.34 -4.18 1.52
C SER A 20 13.77 -4.15 3.00
N GLU A 21 14.54 -3.15 3.41
CA GLU A 21 14.95 -3.01 4.82
C GLU A 21 13.74 -2.87 5.76
N HIS A 22 12.73 -2.11 5.34
CA HIS A 22 11.55 -1.83 6.14
C HIS A 22 10.25 -2.41 5.56
N PHE A 23 10.33 -3.34 4.60
CA PHE A 23 9.15 -4.03 4.09
C PHE A 23 9.26 -5.54 4.21
N VAL A 24 8.24 -6.14 4.81
CA VAL A 24 8.05 -7.59 4.87
C VAL A 24 6.76 -7.96 4.13
N ARG A 25 6.86 -8.84 3.16
CA ARG A 25 5.71 -9.47 2.51
C ARG A 25 5.30 -10.71 3.26
N VAL A 26 4.02 -10.79 3.62
CA VAL A 26 3.40 -12.03 4.09
C VAL A 26 2.54 -12.59 2.96
N VAL A 27 2.83 -13.82 2.58
CA VAL A 27 2.10 -14.55 1.55
C VAL A 27 1.10 -15.47 2.22
N PHE A 28 -0.17 -15.26 1.89
CA PHE A 28 -1.29 -16.03 2.41
C PHE A 28 -1.87 -16.95 1.34
N GLY A 29 -2.57 -17.99 1.77
CA GLY A 29 -3.30 -18.91 0.91
C GLY A 29 -4.11 -19.91 1.72
N GLY A 30 -4.02 -21.20 1.36
CA GLY A 30 -4.69 -22.30 2.04
C GLY A 30 -6.16 -22.46 1.63
N GLU A 31 -6.93 -23.20 2.44
CA GLU A 31 -8.33 -23.54 2.13
C GLU A 31 -9.24 -22.31 1.94
N GLY A 32 -8.95 -21.22 2.64
CA GLY A 32 -9.71 -19.98 2.54
C GLY A 32 -9.54 -19.22 1.24
N PHE A 33 -8.54 -19.60 0.40
CA PHE A 33 -8.25 -18.86 -0.83
C PHE A 33 -9.46 -18.80 -1.78
N ASP A 34 -10.16 -19.91 -1.97
CA ASP A 34 -11.30 -19.98 -2.91
C ASP A 34 -12.49 -19.13 -2.46
N ALA A 35 -12.59 -18.83 -1.15
CA ALA A 35 -13.61 -17.96 -0.59
C ALA A 35 -13.20 -16.49 -0.60
N PHE A 36 -11.95 -16.17 -0.96
CA PHE A 36 -11.46 -14.79 -1.01
C PHE A 36 -11.85 -14.14 -2.34
N PRO A 37 -12.72 -13.11 -2.34
CA PRO A 37 -13.17 -12.49 -3.57
C PRO A 37 -12.09 -11.54 -4.11
N ALA A 38 -11.52 -11.86 -5.26
CA ALA A 38 -10.65 -10.93 -5.98
C ALA A 38 -11.44 -9.71 -6.45
N ARG A 39 -10.77 -8.55 -6.50
CA ARG A 39 -11.36 -7.29 -6.94
C ARG A 39 -10.49 -6.64 -8.01
N PRO A 40 -11.11 -5.93 -8.98
CA PRO A 40 -10.39 -5.24 -10.04
C PRO A 40 -9.77 -3.91 -9.61
N GLU A 41 -10.19 -3.36 -8.46
CA GLU A 41 -9.67 -2.09 -7.95
C GLU A 41 -8.24 -2.25 -7.43
N THR A 42 -7.40 -1.27 -7.70
CA THR A 42 -5.95 -1.32 -7.40
C THR A 42 -5.63 -0.99 -5.95
N ASP A 43 -6.53 -0.30 -5.25
CA ASP A 43 -6.46 -0.01 -3.83
C ASP A 43 -7.18 -1.06 -2.96
N SER A 44 -7.40 -2.26 -3.49
CA SER A 44 -8.06 -3.33 -2.75
C SER A 44 -7.38 -3.59 -1.41
N TYR A 45 -8.16 -3.61 -0.34
CA TYR A 45 -7.65 -3.75 1.02
C TYR A 45 -8.43 -4.75 1.86
N VAL A 46 -7.78 -5.30 2.85
CA VAL A 46 -8.39 -6.15 3.89
C VAL A 46 -8.15 -5.58 5.27
N LYS A 47 -9.02 -5.95 6.19
CA LYS A 47 -8.84 -5.70 7.63
C LYS A 47 -8.38 -7.00 8.28
N LEU A 48 -7.14 -7.01 8.74
CA LEU A 48 -6.51 -8.14 9.41
C LEU A 48 -6.90 -8.15 10.89
N GLU A 49 -7.34 -9.29 11.40
CA GLU A 49 -7.64 -9.51 12.82
C GLU A 49 -6.40 -10.08 13.51
N LEU A 50 -5.50 -9.18 13.96
CA LEU A 50 -4.21 -9.56 14.55
C LEU A 50 -4.36 -9.89 16.04
N PRO A 51 -3.85 -11.04 16.50
CA PRO A 51 -3.88 -11.40 17.92
C PRO A 51 -2.87 -10.59 18.74
N VAL A 52 -3.29 -10.06 19.89
CA VAL A 52 -2.44 -9.36 20.87
C VAL A 52 -2.80 -9.89 22.25
N GLY A 53 -2.05 -10.85 22.74
CA GLY A 53 -2.41 -11.56 23.96
C GLY A 53 -3.78 -12.22 23.83
N ALA A 54 -4.72 -11.85 24.69
CA ALA A 54 -6.11 -12.34 24.66
C ALA A 54 -7.05 -11.49 23.78
N GLU A 55 -6.57 -10.38 23.22
CA GLU A 55 -7.36 -9.45 22.44
C GLU A 55 -7.10 -9.60 20.93
N THR A 56 -7.94 -8.97 20.13
CA THR A 56 -7.79 -8.87 18.68
C THR A 56 -7.73 -7.40 18.28
N VAL A 57 -6.66 -7.03 17.59
CA VAL A 57 -6.49 -5.68 17.03
C VAL A 57 -6.70 -5.73 15.53
N VAL A 58 -7.51 -4.82 15.00
CA VAL A 58 -7.79 -4.76 13.56
C VAL A 58 -6.90 -3.72 12.89
N ARG A 59 -6.22 -4.13 11.81
CA ARG A 59 -5.42 -3.23 10.97
C ARG A 59 -5.79 -3.41 9.51
N THR A 60 -5.77 -2.30 8.76
CA THR A 60 -6.09 -2.28 7.32
C THR A 60 -4.80 -2.35 6.52
N TYR A 61 -4.78 -3.25 5.54
CA TYR A 61 -3.65 -3.45 4.64
C TYR A 61 -4.11 -3.63 3.20
N THR A 62 -3.34 -3.08 2.27
CA THR A 62 -3.56 -3.27 0.84
C THR A 62 -3.29 -4.72 0.44
N VAL A 63 -4.13 -5.26 -0.44
CA VAL A 63 -3.85 -6.52 -1.14
C VAL A 63 -2.92 -6.21 -2.30
N ARG A 64 -1.62 -6.49 -2.12
CA ARG A 64 -0.59 -6.21 -3.13
C ARG A 64 -0.78 -7.06 -4.39
N ARG A 65 -1.22 -8.32 -4.22
CA ARG A 65 -1.45 -9.23 -5.32
C ARG A 65 -2.39 -10.37 -4.91
N VAL A 66 -3.22 -10.78 -5.82
CA VAL A 66 -3.90 -12.08 -5.79
C VAL A 66 -3.39 -12.88 -6.98
N ASP A 67 -2.77 -14.03 -6.73
CA ASP A 67 -2.28 -14.94 -7.76
C ASP A 67 -3.16 -16.22 -7.78
N PRO A 68 -4.10 -16.33 -8.73
CA PRO A 68 -4.99 -17.49 -8.79
C PRO A 68 -4.27 -18.79 -9.15
N ALA A 69 -3.18 -18.70 -9.93
CA ALA A 69 -2.43 -19.88 -10.36
C ALA A 69 -1.63 -20.50 -9.20
N ALA A 70 -0.98 -19.65 -8.41
CA ALA A 70 -0.27 -20.06 -7.21
C ALA A 70 -1.20 -20.23 -6.00
N ARG A 71 -2.45 -19.72 -6.05
CA ARG A 71 -3.41 -19.65 -4.96
C ARG A 71 -2.86 -18.84 -3.77
N GLU A 72 -2.28 -17.68 -4.09
CA GLU A 72 -1.59 -16.80 -3.15
C GLU A 72 -2.22 -15.41 -3.08
N ILE A 73 -2.18 -14.82 -1.91
CA ILE A 73 -2.54 -13.42 -1.64
C ILE A 73 -1.35 -12.78 -0.94
N TRP A 74 -0.85 -11.69 -1.49
CA TRP A 74 0.33 -10.98 -1.00
C TRP A 74 -0.09 -9.71 -0.28
N ILE A 75 0.46 -9.51 0.90
CA ILE A 75 0.26 -8.29 1.70
C ILE A 75 1.62 -7.83 2.19
N ASP A 76 1.97 -6.57 1.88
CA ASP A 76 3.23 -5.96 2.27
C ASP A 76 3.03 -5.13 3.54
N PHE A 77 3.90 -5.34 4.51
CA PHE A 77 3.88 -4.70 5.81
C PHE A 77 5.07 -3.77 5.95
N VAL A 78 4.80 -2.51 6.31
CA VAL A 78 5.86 -1.62 6.78
C VAL A 78 6.27 -2.06 8.18
N VAL A 79 7.58 -2.21 8.39
CA VAL A 79 8.16 -2.64 9.65
C VAL A 79 9.19 -1.61 10.10
N HIS A 80 8.91 -0.97 11.21
CA HIS A 80 9.80 0.00 11.84
C HIS A 80 9.89 -0.33 13.34
N GLY A 81 11.09 -0.52 13.85
CA GLY A 81 11.31 -0.88 15.24
C GLY A 81 10.42 -2.04 15.75
N ASP A 82 10.13 -2.03 17.03
CA ASP A 82 9.24 -2.98 17.72
C ASP A 82 7.89 -2.33 18.08
N GLU A 83 7.62 -1.14 17.56
CA GLU A 83 6.38 -0.40 17.84
C GLU A 83 5.20 -0.90 17.00
N GLY A 84 4.02 -0.68 17.55
CA GLY A 84 2.78 -1.12 16.92
C GLY A 84 2.53 -2.62 17.03
N VAL A 85 1.63 -3.13 16.21
CA VAL A 85 1.17 -4.53 16.26
C VAL A 85 1.53 -5.30 14.99
N ALA A 86 1.31 -4.70 13.85
CA ALA A 86 1.35 -5.43 12.59
C ALA A 86 2.77 -5.67 12.07
N GLY A 87 3.69 -4.71 12.24
CA GLY A 87 5.11 -4.86 11.86
C GLY A 87 5.80 -5.98 12.63
N PRO A 88 5.81 -5.96 13.99
CA PRO A 88 6.35 -7.05 14.80
C PRO A 88 5.70 -8.40 14.49
N TRP A 89 4.38 -8.43 14.27
CA TRP A 89 3.68 -9.65 13.88
C TRP A 89 4.20 -10.18 12.53
N ALA A 90 4.30 -9.34 11.50
CA ALA A 90 4.75 -9.75 10.18
C ALA A 90 6.20 -10.28 10.16
N ARG A 91 7.07 -9.71 11.03
CA ARG A 91 8.45 -10.19 11.19
C ARG A 91 8.54 -11.57 11.84
N SER A 92 7.59 -11.91 12.71
CA SER A 92 7.68 -13.11 13.55
C SER A 92 6.73 -14.23 13.18
N VAL A 93 5.72 -13.95 12.34
CA VAL A 93 4.70 -14.91 11.96
C VAL A 93 5.31 -16.10 11.23
N GLN A 94 4.84 -17.30 11.57
CA GLN A 94 5.34 -18.55 11.00
C GLN A 94 4.39 -19.11 9.95
N PRO A 95 4.91 -19.81 8.94
CA PRO A 95 4.09 -20.60 8.03
C PRO A 95 3.15 -21.54 8.79
N GLY A 96 1.92 -21.68 8.28
CA GLY A 96 0.85 -22.44 8.93
C GLY A 96 -0.01 -21.62 9.91
N THR A 97 0.41 -20.40 10.27
CA THR A 97 -0.42 -19.51 11.10
C THR A 97 -1.71 -19.15 10.34
N ARG A 98 -2.84 -19.27 11.02
CA ARG A 98 -4.16 -18.89 10.47
C ARG A 98 -4.54 -17.50 10.93
N LEU A 99 -5.00 -16.67 10.00
CA LEU A 99 -5.45 -15.31 10.26
C LEU A 99 -6.81 -15.06 9.64
N THR A 100 -7.72 -14.47 10.40
CA THR A 100 -9.01 -14.01 9.86
C THR A 100 -8.84 -12.62 9.25
N VAL A 101 -9.34 -12.45 8.03
CA VAL A 101 -9.40 -11.18 7.32
C VAL A 101 -10.84 -10.83 7.02
N ARG A 102 -11.15 -9.53 7.01
CA ARG A 102 -12.45 -8.98 6.59
C ARG A 102 -12.27 -8.20 5.32
N GLY A 103 -13.15 -8.36 4.36
CA GLY A 103 -13.08 -7.68 3.06
C GLY A 103 -12.99 -8.68 1.92
N PRO A 104 -12.40 -8.27 0.78
CA PRO A 104 -11.77 -6.98 0.54
C PRO A 104 -12.75 -5.82 0.39
N GLY A 105 -12.29 -4.60 0.75
CA GLY A 105 -12.86 -3.34 0.33
C GLY A 105 -11.97 -2.71 -0.74
N ALA A 106 -12.50 -1.72 -1.48
CA ALA A 106 -11.76 -1.00 -2.51
C ALA A 106 -12.54 0.24 -2.95
N GLY A 107 -11.91 1.17 -3.65
CA GLY A 107 -12.56 2.38 -4.14
C GLY A 107 -11.86 3.06 -5.32
N TYR A 108 -10.65 2.66 -5.70
CA TYR A 108 -9.87 3.30 -6.74
C TYR A 108 -9.38 2.31 -7.81
N ARG A 109 -9.44 2.77 -9.04
CA ARG A 109 -8.76 2.19 -10.20
C ARG A 109 -8.34 3.31 -11.14
N PRO A 110 -7.16 3.25 -11.76
CA PRO A 110 -6.79 4.19 -12.82
C PRO A 110 -7.81 4.20 -13.96
N ASP A 111 -8.21 5.40 -14.39
CA ASP A 111 -9.03 5.55 -15.59
C ASP A 111 -8.11 5.57 -16.82
N PRO A 112 -8.15 4.57 -17.71
CA PRO A 112 -7.27 4.52 -18.86
C PRO A 112 -7.50 5.66 -19.86
N ALA A 113 -8.59 6.44 -19.72
CA ALA A 113 -8.89 7.59 -20.57
C ALA A 113 -8.31 8.90 -20.04
N ALA A 114 -7.74 8.94 -18.82
CA ALA A 114 -7.12 10.15 -18.30
C ALA A 114 -5.85 10.51 -19.09
N ASP A 115 -5.66 11.81 -19.34
CA ASP A 115 -4.47 12.32 -20.05
C ASP A 115 -3.19 12.19 -19.23
N PHE A 116 -3.32 12.24 -17.88
CA PHE A 116 -2.19 12.17 -16.97
C PHE A 116 -2.59 11.55 -15.63
N HIS A 117 -1.70 10.71 -15.08
CA HIS A 117 -1.88 10.08 -13.77
C HIS A 117 -0.87 10.64 -12.76
N LEU A 118 -1.36 11.19 -11.65
CA LEU A 118 -0.53 11.64 -10.54
C LEU A 118 -0.74 10.75 -9.32
N PHE A 119 0.33 10.09 -8.91
CA PHE A 119 0.39 9.30 -7.68
C PHE A 119 1.30 9.98 -6.67
N ALA A 120 0.89 10.01 -5.40
CA ALA A 120 1.78 10.41 -4.32
C ALA A 120 1.45 9.66 -3.04
N GLY A 121 2.47 9.21 -2.32
CA GLY A 121 2.27 8.52 -1.06
C GLY A 121 3.55 8.12 -0.35
N ASP A 122 3.37 7.75 0.92
CA ASP A 122 4.40 7.17 1.77
C ASP A 122 4.44 5.64 1.67
N GLU A 123 5.23 5.00 2.54
CA GLU A 123 5.35 3.54 2.60
C GLU A 123 4.00 2.83 2.75
N THR A 124 3.02 3.45 3.42
CA THR A 124 1.71 2.82 3.64
C THR A 124 0.86 2.80 2.39
N ALA A 125 1.08 3.75 1.48
CA ALA A 125 0.42 3.87 0.19
C ALA A 125 1.11 3.06 -0.91
N LEU A 126 2.42 2.80 -0.76
CA LEU A 126 3.26 2.20 -1.79
C LEU A 126 2.68 0.89 -2.38
N PRO A 127 2.13 -0.05 -1.59
CA PRO A 127 1.53 -1.25 -2.18
C PRO A 127 0.35 -0.97 -3.13
N ALA A 128 -0.50 0.01 -2.81
CA ALA A 128 -1.64 0.39 -3.67
C ALA A 128 -1.18 1.13 -4.94
N ILE A 129 -0.20 2.03 -4.80
CA ILE A 129 0.38 2.75 -5.94
C ILE A 129 1.10 1.77 -6.87
N ALA A 130 1.84 0.79 -6.33
CA ALA A 130 2.49 -0.24 -7.14
C ALA A 130 1.49 -1.04 -7.99
N VAL A 131 0.34 -1.44 -7.40
CA VAL A 131 -0.73 -2.12 -8.15
C VAL A 131 -1.34 -1.19 -9.20
N ALA A 132 -1.53 0.09 -8.88
CA ALA A 132 -2.06 1.07 -9.82
C ALA A 132 -1.13 1.30 -11.02
N LEU A 133 0.18 1.42 -10.77
CA LEU A 133 1.19 1.54 -11.83
C LEU A 133 1.22 0.31 -12.75
N GLU A 134 1.06 -0.89 -12.18
CA GLU A 134 1.00 -2.15 -12.94
C GLU A 134 -0.29 -2.32 -13.77
N ASP A 135 -1.39 -1.64 -13.39
CA ASP A 135 -2.69 -1.68 -14.09
C ASP A 135 -2.83 -0.59 -15.18
N LEU A 136 -1.91 0.36 -15.24
CA LEU A 136 -1.91 1.40 -16.27
C LEU A 136 -1.65 0.83 -17.67
N PRO A 137 -2.25 1.40 -18.72
CA PRO A 137 -1.87 1.11 -20.10
C PRO A 137 -0.38 1.42 -20.36
N ASP A 138 0.23 0.67 -21.28
CA ASP A 138 1.65 0.83 -21.63
C ASP A 138 2.02 2.24 -22.15
N ASP A 139 1.05 2.95 -22.73
CA ASP A 139 1.17 4.31 -23.27
C ASP A 139 0.74 5.40 -22.30
N ALA A 140 0.37 5.06 -21.07
CA ALA A 140 -0.03 6.02 -20.05
C ALA A 140 1.09 7.00 -19.72
N SER A 141 0.69 8.25 -19.46
CA SER A 141 1.58 9.32 -19.00
C SER A 141 1.30 9.67 -17.55
N GLY A 142 2.34 9.98 -16.77
CA GLY A 142 2.12 10.28 -15.37
C GLY A 142 3.38 10.59 -14.57
N ALA A 143 3.17 10.82 -13.28
CA ALA A 143 4.21 10.95 -12.28
C ALA A 143 3.79 10.24 -10.99
N ALA A 144 4.75 9.58 -10.33
CA ALA A 144 4.58 8.98 -9.02
C ALA A 144 5.68 9.51 -8.09
N PHE A 145 5.27 10.09 -6.95
CA PHE A 145 6.15 10.54 -5.89
C PHE A 145 5.98 9.60 -4.70
N LEU A 146 7.04 8.86 -4.37
CA LEU A 146 6.98 7.78 -3.39
C LEU A 146 7.97 8.07 -2.27
N GLU A 147 7.44 8.38 -1.07
CA GLU A 147 8.26 8.67 0.09
C GLU A 147 8.58 7.37 0.83
N VAL A 148 9.87 7.15 1.07
CA VAL A 148 10.41 6.04 1.85
C VAL A 148 11.51 6.55 2.80
N ALA A 149 11.95 5.71 3.75
CA ALA A 149 13.00 6.09 4.68
C ALA A 149 14.31 6.44 3.96
N GLY A 150 14.71 5.63 3.00
CA GLY A 150 15.95 5.83 2.25
C GLY A 150 16.09 4.89 1.05
N PRO A 151 17.26 4.91 0.37
CA PRO A 151 17.48 4.12 -0.84
C PRO A 151 17.33 2.61 -0.66
N SER A 152 17.52 2.10 0.55
CA SER A 152 17.32 0.67 0.88
C SER A 152 15.87 0.22 0.83
N ASP A 153 14.91 1.15 0.76
CA ASP A 153 13.48 0.89 0.70
C ASP A 153 12.86 1.19 -0.67
N GLU A 154 13.68 1.58 -1.64
CA GLU A 154 13.23 1.67 -3.03
C GLU A 154 12.90 0.28 -3.56
N LEU A 155 11.71 0.12 -4.13
CA LEU A 155 11.26 -1.14 -4.71
C LEU A 155 11.42 -1.11 -6.24
N ASP A 156 11.67 -2.29 -6.82
CA ASP A 156 11.61 -2.46 -8.28
C ASP A 156 10.13 -2.44 -8.73
N LEU A 157 9.66 -1.26 -9.14
CA LEU A 157 8.28 -1.03 -9.56
C LEU A 157 8.15 -1.14 -11.08
N LYS A 158 7.11 -1.83 -11.52
CA LYS A 158 6.70 -1.82 -12.92
C LYS A 158 5.80 -0.62 -13.17
N ALA A 159 6.20 0.23 -14.10
CA ALA A 159 5.44 1.37 -14.55
C ALA A 159 5.55 1.53 -16.07
N PRO A 160 4.56 2.10 -16.76
CA PRO A 160 4.68 2.47 -18.17
C PRO A 160 5.83 3.44 -18.40
N ALA A 161 6.46 3.40 -19.58
CA ALA A 161 7.59 4.25 -19.91
C ALA A 161 7.29 5.76 -19.87
N GLY A 162 6.02 6.15 -20.03
CA GLY A 162 5.56 7.53 -19.92
C GLY A 162 5.31 8.00 -18.48
N VAL A 163 5.49 7.14 -17.47
CA VAL A 163 5.31 7.48 -16.06
C VAL A 163 6.66 7.64 -15.37
N THR A 164 6.92 8.84 -14.85
CA THR A 164 8.14 9.12 -14.09
C THR A 164 7.92 8.73 -12.62
N VAL A 165 8.72 7.80 -12.10
CA VAL A 165 8.74 7.46 -10.66
C VAL A 165 9.87 8.23 -9.98
N THR A 166 9.53 9.00 -8.95
CA THR A 166 10.45 9.79 -8.14
C THR A 166 10.43 9.27 -6.71
N TRP A 167 11.54 8.72 -6.26
CA TRP A 167 11.73 8.36 -4.86
C TRP A 167 12.08 9.60 -4.03
N VAL A 168 11.40 9.76 -2.93
CA VAL A 168 11.59 10.85 -1.97
C VAL A 168 12.08 10.23 -0.67
N HIS A 169 13.29 10.59 -0.24
CA HIS A 169 13.88 10.03 0.96
C HIS A 169 13.64 10.94 2.16
N ARG A 170 12.98 10.39 3.18
CA ARG A 170 12.70 11.09 4.43
C ARG A 170 13.94 11.18 5.33
N GLY A 171 14.86 10.23 5.18
CA GLY A 171 16.11 10.16 5.96
C GLY A 171 15.98 9.49 7.33
N VAL A 172 14.75 9.10 7.71
CA VAL A 172 14.44 8.37 8.96
C VAL A 172 13.38 7.31 8.68
N ALA A 173 13.39 6.20 9.42
CA ALA A 173 12.35 5.19 9.29
C ALA A 173 10.99 5.70 9.79
N ALA A 174 9.90 5.13 9.28
CA ALA A 174 8.57 5.43 9.80
C ALA A 174 8.51 5.06 11.29
N GLY A 175 7.91 5.92 12.11
CA GLY A 175 7.87 5.77 13.58
C GLY A 175 9.08 6.32 14.33
N ASP A 176 10.18 6.64 13.66
CA ASP A 176 11.32 7.30 14.31
C ASP A 176 11.06 8.78 14.58
N ALA A 177 11.80 9.35 15.54
CA ALA A 177 11.69 10.78 15.87
C ALA A 177 11.98 11.66 14.64
N GLY A 178 10.99 12.44 14.23
CA GLY A 178 11.05 13.31 13.05
C GLY A 178 10.41 12.72 11.79
N ALA A 179 9.98 11.45 11.79
CA ALA A 179 9.22 10.85 10.69
C ALA A 179 7.86 11.55 10.51
N ASP A 180 7.27 12.05 11.61
CA ASP A 180 5.96 12.72 11.64
C ASP A 180 6.04 14.23 11.34
N ARG A 181 7.15 14.72 10.76
CA ARG A 181 7.24 16.14 10.34
C ARG A 181 6.33 16.38 9.14
N ILE A 182 5.10 16.66 9.46
CA ILE A 182 4.04 16.94 8.50
C ILE A 182 3.81 18.44 8.50
N ASP A 183 4.64 19.16 7.76
CA ASP A 183 4.39 20.55 7.42
C ASP A 183 4.41 20.72 5.89
N GLY A 184 4.11 21.94 5.42
CA GLY A 184 4.11 22.22 3.99
C GLY A 184 5.47 22.09 3.30
N ASN A 185 6.53 21.78 4.05
CA ASN A 185 7.91 21.55 3.61
C ASN A 185 8.31 20.08 3.77
N ALA A 186 7.39 19.18 4.20
CA ALA A 186 7.67 17.75 4.22
C ALA A 186 8.15 17.29 2.83
N PRO A 187 9.14 16.41 2.74
CA PRO A 187 9.79 16.08 1.47
C PRO A 187 8.81 15.67 0.37
N LEU A 188 7.84 14.82 0.66
CA LEU A 188 6.80 14.41 -0.30
C LEU A 188 5.97 15.62 -0.77
N VAL A 189 5.53 16.48 0.15
CA VAL A 189 4.72 17.65 -0.17
C VAL A 189 5.49 18.63 -1.05
N ALA A 190 6.77 18.86 -0.73
CA ALA A 190 7.64 19.74 -1.51
C ALA A 190 7.86 19.17 -2.93
N ALA A 191 8.10 17.87 -3.07
CA ALA A 191 8.31 17.22 -4.35
C ALA A 191 7.06 17.33 -5.26
N VAL A 192 5.88 17.04 -4.72
CA VAL A 192 4.61 17.15 -5.48
C VAL A 192 4.34 18.60 -5.89
N LYS A 193 4.54 19.58 -4.99
CA LYS A 193 4.31 21.00 -5.30
C LYS A 193 5.30 21.58 -6.30
N ALA A 194 6.48 21.02 -6.41
CA ALA A 194 7.49 21.45 -7.40
C ALA A 194 7.17 20.99 -8.82
N MET A 195 6.29 20.01 -8.98
CA MET A 195 5.89 19.53 -10.30
C MET A 195 5.00 20.57 -11.00
N PRO A 196 5.31 20.99 -12.24
CA PRO A 196 4.39 21.79 -13.04
C PRO A 196 3.09 21.03 -13.24
N TRP A 197 1.94 21.70 -12.99
CA TRP A 197 0.65 21.04 -13.19
C TRP A 197 0.44 20.69 -14.67
N PRO A 198 0.19 19.41 -15.01
CA PRO A 198 -0.04 19.01 -16.40
C PRO A 198 -1.38 19.55 -16.88
N GLY A 199 -1.49 19.77 -18.20
CA GLY A 199 -2.77 20.07 -18.83
C GLY A 199 -3.63 18.82 -19.03
N GLY A 200 -4.90 19.01 -19.43
CA GLY A 200 -5.80 17.91 -19.74
C GLY A 200 -6.54 17.35 -18.52
N ASP A 201 -7.07 16.14 -18.68
CA ASP A 201 -7.74 15.39 -17.61
C ASP A 201 -6.70 14.67 -16.74
N VAL A 202 -6.57 15.12 -15.48
CA VAL A 202 -5.58 14.60 -14.54
C VAL A 202 -6.25 13.77 -13.47
N GLN A 203 -6.00 12.47 -13.47
CA GLN A 203 -6.45 11.61 -12.39
C GLN A 203 -5.41 11.58 -11.27
N VAL A 204 -5.84 11.87 -10.05
CA VAL A 204 -4.97 11.98 -8.88
C VAL A 204 -5.29 10.90 -7.86
N PHE A 205 -4.29 10.15 -7.43
CA PHE A 205 -4.36 9.24 -6.30
C PHE A 205 -3.27 9.61 -5.29
N VAL A 206 -3.69 10.19 -4.17
CA VAL A 206 -2.81 10.57 -3.07
C VAL A 206 -3.27 9.84 -1.82
N HIS A 207 -2.39 9.07 -1.23
CA HIS A 207 -2.68 8.29 -0.04
C HIS A 207 -1.45 8.29 0.88
N GLY A 208 -1.66 8.21 2.19
CA GLY A 208 -0.59 8.22 3.18
C GLY A 208 -1.06 8.89 4.45
N GLU A 209 -0.15 9.53 5.17
CA GLU A 209 -0.48 10.20 6.41
C GLU A 209 -1.53 11.30 6.18
N ALA A 210 -2.60 11.25 7.01
CA ALA A 210 -3.81 12.06 6.76
C ALA A 210 -3.56 13.56 6.78
N GLU A 211 -2.64 14.06 7.60
CA GLU A 211 -2.34 15.50 7.71
C GLU A 211 -1.62 16.00 6.46
N ALA A 212 -0.63 15.25 5.95
CA ALA A 212 0.08 15.58 4.72
C ALA A 212 -0.90 15.63 3.53
N VAL A 213 -1.75 14.63 3.40
CA VAL A 213 -2.72 14.54 2.30
C VAL A 213 -3.80 15.62 2.43
N MET A 214 -4.46 15.73 3.58
CA MET A 214 -5.66 16.57 3.75
C MET A 214 -5.37 18.07 3.88
N LYS A 215 -4.22 18.45 4.45
CA LYS A 215 -3.89 19.85 4.67
C LYS A 215 -2.96 20.44 3.61
N HIS A 216 -2.12 19.62 2.99
CA HIS A 216 -1.01 20.14 2.18
C HIS A 216 -1.05 19.73 0.71
N LEU A 217 -1.64 18.59 0.37
CA LEU A 217 -1.74 18.09 -1.01
C LEU A 217 -3.15 18.17 -1.61
N ARG A 218 -4.18 18.21 -0.78
CA ARG A 218 -5.54 18.39 -1.27
C ARG A 218 -5.75 19.87 -1.65
N PRO A 219 -6.27 20.18 -2.88
CA PRO A 219 -6.58 21.53 -3.30
C PRO A 219 -7.71 22.16 -2.48
#